data_c9c913792709618cf063b53ebba1b83e
#
_entry.id   c9c913792709618cf063b53ebba1b83e
#
_cell.length_a   1.000
_cell.length_b   1.000
_cell.length_c   1.000
_cell.angle_alpha   90.00
_cell.angle_beta   90.00
_cell.angle_gamma   90.00
#
_symmetry.space_group_name_H-M   'P 1'
#
loop_
_entity.id
_entity.type
_entity.pdbx_description
1 polymer ?
#
loop_
_entity_poly.entity_id
_entity_poly.type
_entity_poly.pdbx_seq_one_letter_code
_entity_poly.pdbx_strand_id
1 'polypeptide(L)'
;MKKITLLIIFLLVAVSAFADRLSERQAQEVAANFFTDGVATKAAPSLRLAMKGGPDAEPAFYVFNRDGGGFVIVGSDTQYEPVLGYSMENTFKTEGMPANLAYWLQLIAEGAANRPATKAVYGASVHQVIRFLNTAKWDQDEPYNNYCPIVSGKNRAVTGCTNTATATIMYYHKWPAAGHGDLPDYTYRVGNRTVTQPGHSLGQAYAWDKMLYTYNTGRYTEEEGNAVAALMFDIGVMNQANYNYPETGTYVVIDEMLPKYMDYDPGIRYIERSWYSDAEWCRILKKEIDENRPLMYCNNEHAFVVDGYDSADYFSINFGWSGSGDGYYPVSIHNFTANDNLHFVSDTPNNIAVIGIKPARGGAAAREMVIYEAKYANPDAVRFGGETNCQVQFGPLRGTFAGDLRLAVVDKDMKIKSFASDVFSQSAVVLEGRILRTTLKCKADVASMKATDFIAVCYKYSSDSDWTVSTNHLLPVAPTRFIVTKDGTYRSGERFAFQLTEGGDYYNVLFYLDDKLVDKGADITLTAGKHTIKAVIYSGKDVVERTVVQEIEVK
;
A
#
# COMPACT_ATOMS: atom_id res chain seq x y z
N MET A 1 -31.12 34.82 17.63
CA MET A 1 -30.07 33.88 17.23
C MET A 1 -30.66 32.48 17.24
N LYS A 2 -31.08 31.98 16.09
CA LYS A 2 -31.67 30.64 15.96
C LYS A 2 -30.52 29.68 15.59
N LYS A 3 -30.28 28.70 16.46
CA LYS A 3 -29.37 27.57 16.18
C LYS A 3 -30.05 26.68 15.13
N ILE A 4 -29.49 26.62 13.94
CA ILE A 4 -29.86 25.65 12.91
C ILE A 4 -29.09 24.40 13.25
N THR A 5 -29.78 23.42 13.80
CA THR A 5 -29.28 22.05 13.97
C THR A 5 -29.30 21.39 12.60
N LEU A 6 -28.14 21.15 12.01
CA LEU A 6 -28.01 20.44 10.75
C LEU A 6 -28.30 18.95 11.03
N LEU A 7 -29.50 18.53 10.66
CA LEU A 7 -29.92 17.13 10.71
C LEU A 7 -29.31 16.42 9.48
N ILE A 8 -28.22 15.72 9.65
CA ILE A 8 -27.67 14.82 8.62
C ILE A 8 -28.62 13.62 8.55
N ILE A 9 -29.49 13.63 7.57
CA ILE A 9 -30.35 12.48 7.25
C ILE A 9 -29.44 11.47 6.52
N PHE A 10 -28.89 10.53 7.27
CA PHE A 10 -28.41 9.27 6.70
C PHE A 10 -29.64 8.54 6.16
N LEU A 11 -29.79 8.49 4.85
CA LEU A 11 -30.74 7.60 4.21
C LEU A 11 -30.17 6.17 4.36
N LEU A 12 -30.46 5.52 5.48
CA LEU A 12 -30.34 4.09 5.63
C LEU A 12 -31.32 3.47 4.62
N VAL A 13 -30.81 3.04 3.48
CA VAL A 13 -31.54 2.09 2.64
C VAL A 13 -31.72 0.86 3.52
N ALA A 14 -32.96 0.61 3.96
CA ALA A 14 -33.32 -0.63 4.64
C ALA A 14 -33.13 -1.77 3.63
N VAL A 15 -31.93 -2.35 3.61
CA VAL A 15 -31.64 -3.55 2.85
C VAL A 15 -32.36 -4.69 3.57
N SER A 16 -33.33 -5.28 2.90
CA SER A 16 -34.02 -6.48 3.31
C SER A 16 -33.04 -7.59 3.66
N ALA A 17 -33.39 -8.43 4.64
CA ALA A 17 -32.57 -9.37 5.41
C ALA A 17 -31.93 -10.55 4.64
N PHE A 18 -31.51 -10.34 3.40
CA PHE A 18 -30.72 -11.30 2.63
C PHE A 18 -29.36 -10.66 2.32
N ALA A 19 -28.30 -11.45 2.47
CA ALA A 19 -26.95 -11.05 2.12
C ALA A 19 -26.80 -11.05 0.59
N ASP A 20 -27.48 -10.12 -0.08
CA ASP A 20 -27.43 -9.99 -1.53
C ASP A 20 -26.36 -8.97 -1.91
N ARG A 21 -25.67 -9.24 -3.00
CA ARG A 21 -24.77 -8.27 -3.63
C ARG A 21 -25.57 -7.06 -4.12
N LEU A 22 -24.90 -5.92 -4.20
CA LEU A 22 -25.51 -4.72 -4.77
C LEU A 22 -25.97 -5.01 -6.20
N SER A 23 -27.22 -4.68 -6.49
CA SER A 23 -27.72 -4.60 -7.87
C SER A 23 -27.07 -3.43 -8.60
N GLU A 24 -27.08 -3.47 -9.93
CA GLU A 24 -26.57 -2.36 -10.76
C GLU A 24 -27.17 -0.99 -10.35
N ARG A 25 -28.46 -0.94 -10.06
CA ARG A 25 -29.11 0.28 -9.58
C ARG A 25 -28.55 0.78 -8.26
N GLN A 26 -28.35 -0.09 -7.29
CA GLN A 26 -27.77 0.27 -5.98
C GLN A 26 -26.31 0.72 -6.13
N ALA A 27 -25.51 0.01 -6.96
CA ALA A 27 -24.16 0.41 -7.27
C ALA A 27 -24.11 1.77 -8.00
N GLN A 28 -25.09 2.07 -8.87
CA GLN A 28 -25.21 3.37 -9.51
C GLN A 28 -25.56 4.48 -8.50
N GLU A 29 -26.36 4.18 -7.48
CA GLU A 29 -26.65 5.11 -6.38
C GLU A 29 -25.38 5.41 -5.54
N VAL A 30 -24.55 4.38 -5.26
CA VAL A 30 -23.23 4.58 -4.63
C VAL A 30 -22.34 5.48 -5.48
N ALA A 31 -22.24 5.20 -6.78
CA ALA A 31 -21.46 5.99 -7.73
C ALA A 31 -21.94 7.44 -7.82
N ALA A 32 -23.24 7.68 -7.83
CA ALA A 32 -23.83 9.02 -7.86
C ALA A 32 -23.50 9.80 -6.58
N ASN A 33 -23.63 9.16 -5.42
CA ASN A 33 -23.29 9.76 -4.13
C ASN A 33 -21.79 10.10 -4.04
N PHE A 34 -20.93 9.23 -4.54
CA PHE A 34 -19.49 9.47 -4.59
C PHE A 34 -19.14 10.78 -5.32
N PHE A 35 -19.73 11.03 -6.50
CA PHE A 35 -19.44 12.24 -7.28
C PHE A 35 -20.15 13.51 -6.78
N THR A 36 -21.08 13.39 -5.85
CA THR A 36 -21.80 14.56 -5.29
C THR A 36 -21.32 14.97 -3.91
N ASP A 37 -20.35 14.25 -3.31
CA ASP A 37 -19.90 14.44 -1.91
C ASP A 37 -21.05 14.45 -0.89
N GLY A 38 -22.15 13.73 -1.19
CA GLY A 38 -23.35 13.70 -0.35
C GLY A 38 -24.14 15.02 -0.30
N VAL A 39 -23.80 16.01 -1.14
CA VAL A 39 -24.53 17.31 -1.16
C VAL A 39 -25.73 17.22 -2.07
N ALA A 40 -26.92 17.18 -1.49
CA ALA A 40 -28.23 17.03 -2.16
C ALA A 40 -28.65 18.21 -3.09
N THR A 41 -27.81 19.21 -3.29
CA THR A 41 -28.14 20.44 -4.02
C THR A 41 -27.63 20.50 -5.47
N LYS A 42 -26.82 19.54 -5.90
CA LYS A 42 -26.37 19.44 -7.29
C LYS A 42 -27.24 18.44 -8.05
N ALA A 43 -27.51 18.71 -9.31
CA ALA A 43 -28.14 17.72 -10.20
C ALA A 43 -27.35 16.41 -10.13
N ALA A 44 -28.05 15.29 -10.05
CA ALA A 44 -27.40 13.97 -10.05
C ALA A 44 -26.45 13.86 -11.27
N PRO A 45 -25.21 13.36 -11.09
CA PRO A 45 -24.29 13.21 -12.21
C PRO A 45 -24.87 12.24 -13.24
N SER A 46 -24.70 12.55 -14.51
CA SER A 46 -24.99 11.59 -15.58
C SER A 46 -23.92 10.50 -15.55
N LEU A 47 -24.35 9.27 -15.27
CA LEU A 47 -23.48 8.10 -15.16
C LEU A 47 -23.84 7.08 -16.23
N ARG A 48 -22.81 6.50 -16.83
CA ARG A 48 -22.95 5.38 -17.79
C ARG A 48 -22.19 4.18 -17.28
N LEU A 49 -22.86 3.01 -17.27
CA LEU A 49 -22.17 1.75 -17.01
C LEU A 49 -21.14 1.51 -18.11
N ALA A 50 -19.88 1.39 -17.74
CA ALA A 50 -18.77 1.08 -18.64
C ALA A 50 -18.45 -0.42 -18.64
N MET A 51 -18.54 -1.06 -17.47
CA MET A 51 -18.18 -2.46 -17.28
C MET A 51 -18.88 -3.03 -16.05
N LYS A 52 -19.12 -4.33 -16.05
CA LYS A 52 -19.39 -5.14 -14.86
C LYS A 52 -18.51 -6.39 -14.93
N GLY A 53 -18.07 -6.90 -13.81
CA GLY A 53 -17.22 -8.09 -13.72
C GLY A 53 -17.77 -9.14 -12.79
N GLY A 54 -17.41 -10.40 -13.05
CA GLY A 54 -17.94 -11.56 -12.33
C GLY A 54 -19.13 -12.19 -13.06
N PRO A 55 -19.85 -13.13 -12.41
CA PRO A 55 -21.01 -13.82 -12.98
C PRO A 55 -22.12 -12.83 -13.38
N ASP A 56 -22.73 -13.01 -14.52
CA ASP A 56 -23.78 -12.10 -15.03
C ASP A 56 -24.96 -11.91 -14.08
N ALA A 57 -25.34 -12.97 -13.35
CA ALA A 57 -26.44 -12.93 -12.38
C ALA A 57 -26.08 -12.20 -11.08
N GLU A 58 -24.81 -12.25 -10.69
CA GLU A 58 -24.31 -11.64 -9.46
C GLU A 58 -22.93 -10.99 -9.71
N PRO A 59 -22.87 -9.84 -10.40
CA PRO A 59 -21.61 -9.17 -10.66
C PRO A 59 -20.84 -8.85 -9.37
N ALA A 60 -19.53 -8.99 -9.43
CA ALA A 60 -18.64 -8.67 -8.31
C ALA A 60 -18.39 -7.18 -8.15
N PHE A 61 -18.42 -6.45 -9.27
CA PHE A 61 -18.25 -5.00 -9.30
C PHE A 61 -18.92 -4.40 -10.53
N TYR A 62 -19.07 -3.07 -10.47
CA TYR A 62 -19.56 -2.22 -11.57
C TYR A 62 -18.62 -1.04 -11.76
N VAL A 63 -18.40 -0.63 -12.99
CA VAL A 63 -17.64 0.57 -13.33
C VAL A 63 -18.56 1.57 -14.00
N PHE A 64 -18.66 2.76 -13.44
CA PHE A 64 -19.48 3.84 -13.98
C PHE A 64 -18.57 4.99 -14.44
N ASN A 65 -18.76 5.42 -15.67
CA ASN A 65 -18.19 6.66 -16.19
C ASN A 65 -19.16 7.82 -15.94
N ARG A 66 -18.61 8.95 -15.54
CA ARG A 66 -19.33 10.23 -15.41
C ARG A 66 -19.19 11.01 -16.72
N ASP A 67 -20.29 11.60 -17.19
CA ASP A 67 -20.24 12.54 -18.30
C ASP A 67 -19.41 13.78 -17.91
N GLY A 68 -18.51 14.19 -18.82
CA GLY A 68 -17.55 15.26 -18.54
C GLY A 68 -16.25 14.82 -17.88
N GLY A 69 -16.05 13.51 -17.65
CA GLY A 69 -14.85 12.92 -17.09
C GLY A 69 -15.02 12.42 -15.66
N GLY A 70 -14.25 11.42 -15.34
CA GLY A 70 -14.26 10.68 -14.10
C GLY A 70 -14.90 9.30 -14.24
N PHE A 71 -14.44 8.35 -13.43
CA PHE A 71 -15.04 7.03 -13.26
C PHE A 71 -15.00 6.60 -11.80
N VAL A 72 -15.83 5.64 -11.45
CA VAL A 72 -15.77 4.95 -10.16
C VAL A 72 -16.03 3.47 -10.35
N ILE A 73 -15.25 2.66 -9.64
CA ILE A 73 -15.40 1.21 -9.56
C ILE A 73 -16.11 0.91 -8.25
N VAL A 74 -17.29 0.34 -8.31
CA VAL A 74 -18.13 0.02 -7.14
C VAL A 74 -18.14 -1.48 -6.95
N GLY A 75 -17.68 -1.96 -5.80
CA GLY A 75 -17.81 -3.35 -5.37
C GLY A 75 -19.26 -3.69 -5.06
N SER A 76 -19.69 -4.87 -5.41
CA SER A 76 -21.05 -5.32 -5.10
C SER A 76 -21.19 -5.97 -3.74
N ASP A 77 -20.10 -6.36 -3.10
CA ASP A 77 -20.11 -6.99 -1.78
C ASP A 77 -20.14 -5.92 -0.69
N THR A 78 -21.25 -5.87 0.06
CA THR A 78 -21.49 -4.82 1.08
C THR A 78 -20.68 -4.97 2.36
N GLN A 79 -19.90 -6.04 2.49
CA GLN A 79 -19.00 -6.20 3.64
C GLN A 79 -17.66 -5.45 3.47
N TYR A 80 -17.40 -4.90 2.29
CA TYR A 80 -16.18 -4.17 1.97
C TYR A 80 -16.45 -2.70 1.67
N GLU A 81 -15.37 -1.91 1.57
CA GLU A 81 -15.42 -0.55 1.06
C GLU A 81 -16.10 -0.55 -0.32
N PRO A 82 -17.20 0.16 -0.48
CA PRO A 82 -17.96 0.11 -1.73
C PRO A 82 -17.21 0.72 -2.92
N VAL A 83 -16.33 1.70 -2.70
CA VAL A 83 -15.50 2.29 -3.76
C VAL A 83 -14.18 1.55 -3.83
N LEU A 84 -13.96 0.76 -4.87
CA LEU A 84 -12.73 -0.01 -5.06
C LEU A 84 -11.64 0.78 -5.77
N GLY A 85 -12.01 1.81 -6.53
CA GLY A 85 -11.09 2.70 -7.22
C GLY A 85 -11.85 3.79 -7.95
N TYR A 86 -11.19 4.90 -8.25
CA TYR A 86 -11.85 6.01 -8.91
C TYR A 86 -10.87 6.94 -9.64
N SER A 87 -11.41 7.74 -10.55
CA SER A 87 -10.77 8.94 -11.09
C SER A 87 -11.76 10.08 -11.12
N MET A 88 -11.31 11.29 -10.84
CA MET A 88 -12.15 12.49 -10.97
C MET A 88 -12.10 13.08 -12.38
N GLU A 89 -11.14 12.66 -13.20
CA GLU A 89 -10.85 13.26 -14.51
C GLU A 89 -10.93 12.26 -15.67
N ASN A 90 -10.35 11.06 -15.51
CA ASN A 90 -10.20 10.09 -16.58
C ASN A 90 -11.49 9.31 -16.82
N THR A 91 -11.72 8.94 -18.07
CA THR A 91 -12.80 8.01 -18.46
C THR A 91 -12.25 6.59 -18.47
N PHE A 92 -12.94 5.66 -17.82
CA PHE A 92 -12.57 4.25 -17.86
C PHE A 92 -12.85 3.67 -19.25
N LYS A 93 -11.83 3.06 -19.83
CA LYS A 93 -11.89 2.38 -21.13
C LYS A 93 -11.69 0.88 -20.92
N THR A 94 -12.55 0.09 -21.52
CA THR A 94 -12.43 -1.38 -21.50
C THR A 94 -11.42 -1.90 -22.54
N GLU A 95 -11.22 -1.16 -23.62
CA GLU A 95 -10.22 -1.46 -24.63
C GLU A 95 -8.88 -0.80 -24.26
N GLY A 96 -7.77 -1.53 -24.41
CA GLY A 96 -6.44 -1.03 -24.05
C GLY A 96 -6.26 -0.76 -22.55
N MET A 97 -6.93 -1.56 -21.70
CA MET A 97 -6.79 -1.49 -20.27
C MET A 97 -5.38 -1.96 -19.85
N PRO A 98 -4.71 -1.27 -18.92
CA PRO A 98 -3.45 -1.75 -18.36
C PRO A 98 -3.58 -3.17 -17.84
N ALA A 99 -2.62 -4.05 -18.17
CA ALA A 99 -2.71 -5.49 -17.86
C ALA A 99 -2.88 -5.77 -16.36
N ASN A 100 -2.19 -5.01 -15.51
CA ASN A 100 -2.30 -5.13 -14.07
C ASN A 100 -3.67 -4.66 -13.52
N LEU A 101 -4.29 -3.62 -14.11
CA LEU A 101 -5.65 -3.21 -13.78
C LEU A 101 -6.65 -4.30 -14.19
N ALA A 102 -6.50 -4.86 -15.38
CA ALA A 102 -7.33 -5.97 -15.87
C ALA A 102 -7.19 -7.21 -14.96
N TYR A 103 -5.96 -7.56 -14.59
CA TYR A 103 -5.69 -8.68 -13.69
C TYR A 103 -6.30 -8.47 -12.29
N TRP A 104 -6.15 -7.28 -11.72
CA TRP A 104 -6.75 -6.95 -10.44
C TRP A 104 -8.29 -7.05 -10.46
N LEU A 105 -8.94 -6.52 -11.50
CA LEU A 105 -10.38 -6.65 -11.68
C LEU A 105 -10.82 -8.11 -11.83
N GLN A 106 -10.01 -8.93 -12.51
CA GLN A 106 -10.23 -10.36 -12.59
C GLN A 106 -10.15 -11.03 -11.21
N LEU A 107 -9.15 -10.71 -10.40
CA LEU A 107 -9.04 -11.25 -9.02
C LEU A 107 -10.25 -10.88 -8.15
N ILE A 108 -10.77 -9.64 -8.27
CA ILE A 108 -12.00 -9.24 -7.60
C ILE A 108 -13.18 -10.13 -8.04
N ALA A 109 -13.32 -10.35 -9.34
CA ALA A 109 -14.38 -11.17 -9.89
C ALA A 109 -14.30 -12.64 -9.42
N GLU A 110 -13.10 -13.21 -9.41
CA GLU A 110 -12.84 -14.58 -8.93
C GLU A 110 -13.03 -14.71 -7.41
N GLY A 111 -12.51 -13.75 -6.65
CA GLY A 111 -12.68 -13.72 -5.20
C GLY A 111 -14.13 -13.65 -4.77
N ALA A 112 -14.92 -12.85 -5.45
CA ALA A 112 -16.35 -12.73 -5.20
C ALA A 112 -17.14 -14.02 -5.51
N ALA A 113 -16.75 -14.78 -6.54
CA ALA A 113 -17.41 -16.05 -6.91
C ALA A 113 -17.26 -17.13 -5.83
N ASN A 114 -16.23 -17.04 -4.99
CA ASN A 114 -15.88 -18.07 -4.01
C ASN A 114 -16.34 -17.75 -2.57
N ARG A 115 -17.10 -16.66 -2.34
CA ARG A 115 -17.48 -16.22 -1.00
C ARG A 115 -18.99 -16.21 -0.78
N PRO A 116 -19.45 -16.75 0.36
CA PRO A 116 -20.83 -16.52 0.79
C PRO A 116 -20.97 -15.05 1.20
N ALA A 117 -22.03 -14.41 0.73
CA ALA A 117 -22.39 -13.06 1.17
C ALA A 117 -22.63 -13.04 2.69
N THR A 118 -22.12 -12.04 3.41
CA THR A 118 -22.34 -11.85 4.84
C THR A 118 -23.13 -10.55 5.11
N LYS A 119 -23.77 -10.47 6.28
CA LYS A 119 -24.68 -9.36 6.65
C LYS A 119 -23.97 -8.09 7.13
N ALA A 120 -22.66 -7.94 7.00
CA ALA A 120 -21.96 -6.73 7.40
C ALA A 120 -22.19 -5.63 6.34
N VAL A 121 -22.58 -4.44 6.75
CA VAL A 121 -22.66 -3.26 5.88
C VAL A 121 -21.50 -2.35 6.22
N TYR A 122 -20.59 -2.17 5.28
CA TYR A 122 -19.49 -1.22 5.41
C TYR A 122 -19.99 0.20 5.10
N GLY A 123 -19.61 1.19 5.90
CA GLY A 123 -19.85 2.58 5.59
C GLY A 123 -18.86 3.07 4.53
N ALA A 124 -19.33 3.77 3.53
CA ALA A 124 -18.46 4.36 2.52
C ALA A 124 -17.47 5.35 3.14
N SER A 125 -16.19 5.21 2.81
CA SER A 125 -15.16 6.16 3.19
C SER A 125 -15.33 7.48 2.44
N VAL A 126 -14.89 8.57 3.06
CA VAL A 126 -14.82 9.87 2.39
C VAL A 126 -13.51 9.97 1.64
N HIS A 127 -13.59 10.06 0.32
CA HIS A 127 -12.44 10.19 -0.57
C HIS A 127 -12.21 11.66 -0.91
N GLN A 128 -11.21 12.26 -0.30
CA GLN A 128 -10.77 13.62 -0.61
C GLN A 128 -9.30 13.57 -1.03
N VAL A 129 -8.98 14.04 -2.23
CA VAL A 129 -7.60 14.17 -2.69
C VAL A 129 -6.83 15.10 -1.76
N ILE A 130 -5.80 14.59 -1.12
CA ILE A 130 -4.92 15.35 -0.21
C ILE A 130 -3.75 15.94 -0.96
N ARG A 131 -3.11 15.13 -1.82
CA ARG A 131 -1.96 15.54 -2.60
C ARG A 131 -1.97 14.88 -3.97
N PHE A 132 -1.63 15.63 -5.02
CA PHE A 132 -1.48 15.13 -6.37
C PHE A 132 -0.37 15.89 -7.11
N LEU A 133 0.65 15.17 -7.59
CA LEU A 133 1.81 15.74 -8.25
C LEU A 133 1.60 15.87 -9.77
N ASN A 134 0.58 15.22 -10.30
CA ASN A 134 0.15 15.33 -11.69
C ASN A 134 1.28 15.06 -12.70
N THR A 135 1.81 13.84 -12.67
CA THR A 135 2.86 13.40 -13.60
C THR A 135 2.34 13.25 -15.03
N ALA A 136 3.24 13.32 -16.00
CA ALA A 136 2.92 13.27 -17.43
C ALA A 136 2.22 11.95 -17.84
N LYS A 137 1.29 12.03 -18.78
CA LYS A 137 0.49 10.89 -19.26
C LYS A 137 1.16 10.25 -20.48
N TRP A 138 2.29 9.58 -20.21
CA TRP A 138 3.12 8.97 -21.24
C TRP A 138 2.73 7.51 -21.52
N ASP A 139 3.31 6.95 -22.59
CA ASP A 139 3.03 5.62 -23.10
C ASP A 139 4.34 4.93 -23.53
N GLN A 140 4.24 3.72 -24.11
CA GLN A 140 5.37 2.89 -24.51
C GLN A 140 5.56 2.78 -26.04
N ASP A 141 4.54 3.17 -26.81
CA ASP A 141 4.53 3.13 -28.27
C ASP A 141 5.05 4.45 -28.89
N GLU A 142 4.77 4.70 -30.17
CA GLU A 142 5.12 5.94 -30.87
C GLU A 142 4.43 7.16 -30.22
N PRO A 143 5.16 8.29 -29.98
CA PRO A 143 6.54 8.57 -30.40
C PRO A 143 7.62 8.11 -29.39
N TYR A 144 7.25 7.61 -28.24
CA TYR A 144 8.16 7.29 -27.13
C TYR A 144 9.24 6.28 -27.52
N ASN A 145 8.90 5.31 -28.37
CA ASN A 145 9.80 4.25 -28.82
C ASN A 145 10.52 4.54 -30.14
N ASN A 146 10.50 5.78 -30.67
CA ASN A 146 11.08 6.10 -31.98
C ASN A 146 12.53 5.63 -32.15
N TYR A 147 13.32 5.57 -31.10
CA TYR A 147 14.71 5.10 -31.13
C TYR A 147 14.90 3.64 -30.67
N CYS A 148 13.85 2.99 -30.22
CA CYS A 148 13.93 1.57 -29.87
C CYS A 148 14.18 0.69 -31.11
N PRO A 149 14.84 -0.47 -30.98
CA PRO A 149 15.17 -1.33 -32.12
C PRO A 149 13.93 -1.96 -32.78
N ILE A 150 14.05 -2.29 -34.06
CA ILE A 150 13.07 -3.14 -34.76
C ILE A 150 13.37 -4.60 -34.38
N VAL A 151 12.41 -5.29 -33.77
CA VAL A 151 12.63 -6.61 -33.17
C VAL A 151 11.93 -7.75 -33.88
N SER A 152 10.78 -7.52 -34.50
CA SER A 152 10.00 -8.54 -35.20
C SER A 152 9.35 -7.98 -36.45
N GLY A 153 9.83 -8.41 -37.63
CA GLY A 153 9.32 -7.93 -38.91
C GLY A 153 9.46 -6.41 -39.05
N LYS A 154 8.33 -5.69 -38.97
CA LYS A 154 8.30 -4.23 -38.97
C LYS A 154 8.02 -3.64 -37.59
N ASN A 155 7.83 -4.47 -36.57
CA ASN A 155 7.46 -4.01 -35.25
C ASN A 155 8.69 -3.46 -34.51
N ARG A 156 8.56 -2.24 -34.03
CA ARG A 156 9.51 -1.59 -33.13
C ARG A 156 9.24 -2.09 -31.71
N ALA A 157 10.27 -2.32 -30.92
CA ALA A 157 10.12 -2.63 -29.52
C ALA A 157 9.42 -1.46 -28.80
N VAL A 158 8.57 -1.79 -27.83
CA VAL A 158 8.02 -0.79 -26.89
C VAL A 158 9.10 -0.38 -25.89
N THR A 159 8.95 0.79 -25.24
CA THR A 159 9.95 1.28 -24.26
C THR A 159 10.08 0.40 -23.02
N GLY A 160 9.00 -0.25 -22.60
CA GLY A 160 8.91 -1.02 -21.36
C GLY A 160 8.45 -0.15 -20.17
N CYS A 161 7.65 -0.76 -19.30
CA CYS A 161 6.99 -0.06 -18.19
C CYS A 161 7.96 0.61 -17.20
N THR A 162 9.04 -0.09 -16.82
CA THR A 162 10.08 0.46 -15.92
C THR A 162 10.73 1.71 -16.51
N ASN A 163 11.04 1.68 -17.80
CA ASN A 163 11.69 2.80 -18.47
C ASN A 163 10.71 3.98 -18.63
N THR A 164 9.45 3.71 -18.95
CA THR A 164 8.39 4.71 -19.04
C THR A 164 8.13 5.39 -17.70
N ALA A 165 8.03 4.61 -16.61
CA ALA A 165 7.87 5.14 -15.27
C ALA A 165 9.08 5.99 -14.84
N THR A 166 10.31 5.53 -15.13
CA THR A 166 11.54 6.28 -14.86
C THR A 166 11.55 7.61 -15.61
N ALA A 167 11.27 7.57 -16.92
CA ALA A 167 11.24 8.77 -17.75
C ALA A 167 10.17 9.78 -17.29
N THR A 168 8.99 9.29 -16.90
CA THR A 168 7.90 10.12 -16.36
C THR A 168 8.33 10.85 -15.08
N ILE A 169 9.03 10.17 -14.18
CA ILE A 169 9.58 10.77 -12.95
C ILE A 169 10.69 11.78 -13.28
N MET A 170 11.59 11.45 -14.24
CA MET A 170 12.64 12.37 -14.68
C MET A 170 12.05 13.63 -15.33
N TYR A 171 11.01 13.50 -16.12
CA TYR A 171 10.31 14.64 -16.71
C TYR A 171 9.62 15.51 -15.64
N TYR A 172 9.04 14.92 -14.60
CA TYR A 172 8.49 15.68 -13.49
C TYR A 172 9.54 16.60 -12.84
N HIS A 173 10.76 16.09 -12.65
CA HIS A 173 11.88 16.87 -12.11
C HIS A 173 12.58 17.75 -13.15
N LYS A 174 12.38 17.51 -14.44
CA LYS A 174 13.15 18.10 -15.57
C LYS A 174 14.66 18.02 -15.30
N TRP A 175 15.14 16.86 -14.96
CA TRP A 175 16.49 16.58 -14.51
C TRP A 175 17.01 15.23 -15.03
N PRO A 176 18.33 15.11 -15.34
CA PRO A 176 19.35 16.14 -15.38
C PRO A 176 19.31 17.00 -16.67
N ALA A 177 20.19 17.99 -16.80
CA ALA A 177 20.36 18.70 -18.06
C ALA A 177 20.86 17.77 -19.17
N ALA A 178 21.76 16.84 -18.84
CA ALA A 178 22.27 15.77 -19.68
C ALA A 178 22.72 14.61 -18.79
N GLY A 179 22.65 13.37 -19.27
CA GLY A 179 23.32 12.25 -18.62
C GLY A 179 24.84 12.31 -18.85
N HIS A 180 25.59 11.46 -18.15
CA HIS A 180 27.04 11.41 -18.28
C HIS A 180 27.59 9.99 -18.27
N GLY A 181 28.81 9.83 -18.81
CA GLY A 181 29.51 8.52 -18.90
C GLY A 181 29.09 7.70 -20.12
N ASP A 182 29.63 6.49 -20.19
CA ASP A 182 29.41 5.57 -21.30
C ASP A 182 28.51 4.41 -20.83
N LEU A 183 27.40 4.21 -21.54
CA LEU A 183 26.56 3.03 -21.35
C LEU A 183 27.21 1.84 -22.08
N PRO A 184 27.38 0.69 -21.43
CA PRO A 184 28.04 -0.47 -22.04
C PRO A 184 27.15 -1.18 -23.06
N ASP A 185 27.78 -1.89 -23.99
CA ASP A 185 27.10 -2.93 -24.79
C ASP A 185 26.55 -4.00 -23.86
N TYR A 186 25.36 -4.52 -24.19
CA TYR A 186 24.78 -5.65 -23.47
C TYR A 186 24.04 -6.61 -24.40
N THR A 187 23.75 -7.80 -23.92
CA THR A 187 23.01 -8.81 -24.68
C THR A 187 21.73 -9.21 -23.99
N TYR A 188 20.69 -9.44 -24.76
CA TYR A 188 19.41 -9.96 -24.28
C TYR A 188 18.85 -11.02 -25.27
N ARG A 189 17.77 -11.68 -24.88
CA ARG A 189 17.17 -12.74 -25.70
C ARG A 189 15.81 -12.33 -26.26
N VAL A 190 15.60 -12.58 -27.55
CA VAL A 190 14.32 -12.51 -28.23
C VAL A 190 13.99 -13.89 -28.74
N GLY A 191 13.12 -14.61 -28.05
CA GLY A 191 12.90 -16.04 -28.29
C GLY A 191 14.20 -16.84 -28.11
N ASN A 192 14.64 -17.53 -29.15
CA ASN A 192 15.89 -18.32 -29.14
C ASN A 192 17.13 -17.55 -29.63
N ARG A 193 16.99 -16.28 -30.01
CA ARG A 193 18.10 -15.46 -30.52
C ARG A 193 18.69 -14.62 -29.40
N THR A 194 20.03 -14.56 -29.35
CA THR A 194 20.75 -13.55 -28.57
C THR A 194 20.91 -12.31 -29.44
N VAL A 195 20.55 -11.15 -28.92
CA VAL A 195 20.66 -9.86 -29.56
C VAL A 195 21.66 -9.03 -28.76
N THR A 196 22.56 -8.32 -29.46
CA THR A 196 23.43 -7.33 -28.83
C THR A 196 22.84 -5.96 -29.03
N GLN A 197 22.61 -5.23 -27.94
CA GLN A 197 22.29 -3.81 -27.95
C GLN A 197 23.61 -3.06 -27.76
N PRO A 198 24.00 -2.23 -28.75
CA PRO A 198 25.17 -1.37 -28.58
C PRO A 198 24.90 -0.33 -27.48
N GLY A 199 25.92 -0.11 -26.66
CA GLY A 199 25.96 1.03 -25.76
C GLY A 199 26.25 2.33 -26.52
N HIS A 200 26.21 3.44 -25.80
CA HIS A 200 26.58 4.75 -26.34
C HIS A 200 26.99 5.71 -25.22
N SER A 201 27.70 6.77 -25.59
CA SER A 201 28.06 7.82 -24.65
C SER A 201 26.88 8.73 -24.39
N LEU A 202 26.60 9.01 -23.12
CA LEU A 202 25.67 10.06 -22.69
C LEU A 202 26.35 11.44 -22.79
N GLY A 203 25.59 12.52 -22.64
CA GLY A 203 26.11 13.89 -22.67
C GLY A 203 25.34 14.81 -23.58
N GLN A 204 24.43 14.26 -24.38
CA GLN A 204 23.48 15.07 -25.14
C GLN A 204 22.47 15.69 -24.19
N ALA A 205 22.26 17.01 -24.30
CA ALA A 205 21.27 17.69 -23.47
C ALA A 205 19.84 17.22 -23.77
N TYR A 206 19.08 16.96 -22.72
CA TYR A 206 17.65 16.64 -22.83
C TYR A 206 16.84 17.92 -23.08
N ALA A 207 16.06 17.92 -24.15
CA ALA A 207 15.20 19.05 -24.54
C ALA A 207 13.88 19.04 -23.72
N TRP A 208 13.97 19.25 -22.39
CA TRP A 208 12.83 19.18 -21.46
C TRP A 208 11.67 20.11 -21.83
N ASP A 209 11.95 21.24 -22.45
CA ASP A 209 10.97 22.22 -22.91
C ASP A 209 10.23 21.79 -24.19
N LYS A 210 10.76 20.80 -24.92
CA LYS A 210 10.12 20.19 -26.09
C LYS A 210 9.28 18.98 -25.77
N MET A 211 9.50 18.35 -24.62
CA MET A 211 8.70 17.21 -24.21
C MET A 211 7.31 17.66 -23.77
N LEU A 212 6.26 17.01 -24.29
CA LEU A 212 4.88 17.34 -23.98
C LEU A 212 4.40 16.52 -22.77
N TYR A 213 3.43 17.09 -22.05
CA TYR A 213 2.74 16.40 -20.95
C TYR A 213 2.02 15.13 -21.42
N THR A 214 1.50 15.14 -22.65
CA THR A 214 0.84 14.00 -23.30
C THR A 214 0.96 14.09 -24.81
N TYR A 215 1.03 12.95 -25.46
CA TYR A 215 1.04 12.82 -26.93
C TYR A 215 -0.26 12.21 -27.49
N ASN A 216 -1.25 11.95 -26.62
CA ASN A 216 -2.52 11.28 -26.96
C ASN A 216 -3.32 11.98 -28.06
N THR A 217 -3.10 13.26 -28.27
CA THR A 217 -3.82 14.02 -29.29
C THR A 217 -3.32 13.76 -30.70
N GLY A 218 -2.16 13.10 -30.83
CA GLY A 218 -1.45 12.95 -32.09
C GLY A 218 -0.95 14.28 -32.69
N ARG A 219 -1.03 15.37 -31.93
CA ARG A 219 -0.63 16.72 -32.36
C ARG A 219 0.71 17.07 -31.71
N TYR A 220 1.78 16.66 -32.33
CA TYR A 220 3.14 16.98 -31.92
C TYR A 220 4.04 17.06 -33.15
N THR A 221 5.12 17.80 -33.05
CA THR A 221 6.15 17.91 -34.08
C THR A 221 7.13 16.74 -33.98
N GLU A 222 7.87 16.46 -35.02
CA GLU A 222 8.94 15.47 -35.01
C GLU A 222 9.99 15.78 -33.94
N GLU A 223 10.33 17.06 -33.72
CA GLU A 223 11.24 17.50 -32.65
C GLU A 223 10.73 17.13 -31.26
N GLU A 224 9.45 17.36 -30.99
CA GLU A 224 8.81 17.01 -29.70
C GLU A 224 8.76 15.49 -29.49
N GLY A 225 8.44 14.71 -30.53
CA GLY A 225 8.46 13.26 -30.48
C GLY A 225 9.86 12.69 -30.27
N ASN A 226 10.86 13.25 -30.98
CA ASN A 226 12.25 12.82 -30.84
C ASN A 226 12.85 13.20 -29.48
N ALA A 227 12.42 14.30 -28.88
CA ALA A 227 12.88 14.71 -27.54
C ALA A 227 12.53 13.66 -26.47
N VAL A 228 11.27 13.18 -26.43
CA VAL A 228 10.87 12.14 -25.45
C VAL A 228 11.49 10.79 -25.79
N ALA A 229 11.60 10.44 -27.09
CA ALA A 229 12.20 9.19 -27.53
C ALA A 229 13.68 9.07 -27.15
N ALA A 230 14.43 10.17 -27.21
CA ALA A 230 15.84 10.19 -26.80
C ALA A 230 16.00 9.85 -25.33
N LEU A 231 15.20 10.48 -24.45
CA LEU A 231 15.18 10.17 -23.01
C LEU A 231 14.82 8.70 -22.76
N MET A 232 13.76 8.21 -23.40
CA MET A 232 13.28 6.82 -23.25
C MET A 232 14.35 5.81 -23.68
N PHE A 233 15.06 6.09 -24.78
CA PHE A 233 16.09 5.20 -25.29
C PHE A 233 17.33 5.15 -24.38
N ASP A 234 17.80 6.31 -23.92
CA ASP A 234 18.92 6.38 -22.98
C ASP A 234 18.62 5.61 -21.69
N ILE A 235 17.41 5.78 -21.12
CA ILE A 235 16.96 5.03 -19.95
C ILE A 235 16.88 3.53 -20.24
N GLY A 236 16.35 3.14 -21.39
CA GLY A 236 16.23 1.74 -21.78
C GLY A 236 17.59 1.04 -21.91
N VAL A 237 18.58 1.70 -22.52
CA VAL A 237 19.95 1.18 -22.61
C VAL A 237 20.64 1.18 -21.26
N MET A 238 20.46 2.23 -20.46
CA MET A 238 20.98 2.35 -19.09
C MET A 238 20.51 1.18 -18.21
N ASN A 239 19.23 0.82 -18.29
CA ASN A 239 18.61 -0.25 -17.53
C ASN A 239 18.74 -1.63 -18.20
N GLN A 240 19.46 -1.75 -19.29
CA GLN A 240 19.67 -2.97 -20.06
C GLN A 240 18.35 -3.66 -20.46
N ALA A 241 17.45 -2.90 -21.09
CA ALA A 241 16.13 -3.38 -21.48
C ALA A 241 16.19 -4.57 -22.45
N ASN A 242 15.40 -5.61 -22.20
CA ASN A 242 15.17 -6.73 -23.11
C ASN A 242 14.15 -6.31 -24.17
N TYR A 243 14.58 -5.46 -25.11
CA TYR A 243 13.72 -4.87 -26.13
C TYR A 243 12.94 -5.93 -26.93
N ASN A 244 11.63 -5.84 -26.92
CA ASN A 244 10.76 -6.75 -27.63
C ASN A 244 9.41 -6.08 -27.97
N TYR A 245 8.56 -6.81 -28.71
CA TYR A 245 7.20 -6.43 -29.03
C TYR A 245 6.28 -7.67 -28.88
N PRO A 246 5.13 -7.52 -28.24
CA PRO A 246 4.50 -6.28 -27.76
C PRO A 246 4.97 -5.82 -26.36
N GLU A 247 5.96 -6.46 -25.77
CA GLU A 247 6.35 -6.25 -24.38
C GLU A 247 7.89 -6.26 -24.23
N THR A 248 8.43 -5.22 -23.60
CA THR A 248 9.86 -5.07 -23.27
C THR A 248 10.05 -5.26 -21.77
N GLY A 249 10.84 -6.27 -21.39
CA GLY A 249 11.19 -6.54 -20.00
C GLY A 249 12.39 -5.71 -19.55
N THR A 250 12.36 -5.22 -18.30
CA THR A 250 13.48 -4.47 -17.71
C THR A 250 13.53 -4.75 -16.20
N TYR A 251 14.73 -5.01 -15.67
CA TYR A 251 14.91 -5.09 -14.23
C TYR A 251 14.80 -3.70 -13.57
N VAL A 252 14.36 -3.67 -12.32
CA VAL A 252 14.32 -2.44 -11.54
C VAL A 252 15.68 -2.22 -10.89
N VAL A 253 16.49 -1.39 -11.51
CA VAL A 253 17.88 -1.07 -11.09
C VAL A 253 18.12 0.44 -11.04
N ILE A 254 17.05 1.23 -11.06
CA ILE A 254 17.15 2.69 -11.15
C ILE A 254 17.73 3.35 -9.90
N ASP A 255 17.68 2.68 -8.77
CA ASP A 255 18.31 3.13 -7.52
C ASP A 255 19.84 3.14 -7.61
N GLU A 256 20.42 2.31 -8.48
CA GLU A 256 21.85 2.32 -8.79
C GLU A 256 22.16 3.17 -10.03
N MET A 257 21.33 3.09 -11.07
CA MET A 257 21.64 3.66 -12.38
C MET A 257 21.39 5.17 -12.44
N LEU A 258 20.34 5.69 -11.80
CA LEU A 258 20.07 7.12 -11.79
C LEU A 258 21.16 7.93 -11.06
N PRO A 259 21.67 7.53 -9.88
CA PRO A 259 22.83 8.19 -9.28
C PRO A 259 24.10 8.08 -10.11
N LYS A 260 24.29 6.96 -10.81
CA LYS A 260 25.51 6.69 -11.56
C LYS A 260 25.61 7.49 -12.87
N TYR A 261 24.51 7.72 -13.56
CA TYR A 261 24.51 8.27 -14.92
C TYR A 261 23.69 9.54 -15.08
N MET A 262 22.80 9.87 -14.16
CA MET A 262 21.77 10.90 -14.31
C MET A 262 21.76 11.95 -13.20
N ASP A 263 22.84 12.07 -12.43
CA ASP A 263 22.98 13.07 -11.36
C ASP A 263 21.83 13.09 -10.35
N TYR A 264 21.25 11.93 -10.05
CA TYR A 264 20.27 11.78 -9.00
C TYR A 264 20.92 11.50 -7.63
N ASP A 265 20.18 11.81 -6.58
CA ASP A 265 20.64 11.64 -5.20
C ASP A 265 20.96 10.15 -4.92
N PRO A 266 22.14 9.80 -4.40
CA PRO A 266 22.47 8.42 -4.07
C PRO A 266 21.62 7.83 -2.93
N GLY A 267 20.73 8.62 -2.31
CA GLY A 267 19.73 8.14 -1.36
C GLY A 267 18.52 7.45 -1.98
N ILE A 268 18.45 7.32 -3.30
CA ILE A 268 17.42 6.48 -3.96
C ILE A 268 17.59 5.05 -3.46
N ARG A 269 16.49 4.39 -3.13
CA ARG A 269 16.52 3.02 -2.64
C ARG A 269 15.30 2.21 -3.01
N TYR A 270 15.54 0.96 -3.25
CA TYR A 270 14.57 -0.09 -3.39
C TYR A 270 14.09 -0.54 -2.01
N ILE A 271 12.79 -0.65 -1.81
CA ILE A 271 12.18 -1.19 -0.60
C ILE A 271 11.09 -2.20 -0.96
N GLU A 272 10.95 -3.24 -0.14
CA GLU A 272 9.93 -4.26 -0.32
C GLU A 272 8.76 -4.07 0.64
N ARG A 273 7.55 -4.28 0.13
CA ARG A 273 6.32 -4.18 0.90
C ARG A 273 6.32 -5.07 2.14
N SER A 274 6.89 -6.27 2.00
CA SER A 274 6.96 -7.27 3.07
C SER A 274 7.76 -6.84 4.31
N TRP A 275 8.59 -5.79 4.18
CA TRP A 275 9.40 -5.28 5.30
C TRP A 275 8.65 -4.37 6.26
N TYR A 276 7.43 -3.97 5.91
CA TYR A 276 6.68 -2.92 6.60
C TYR A 276 5.25 -3.35 6.92
N SER A 277 4.68 -2.83 8.00
CA SER A 277 3.23 -2.89 8.21
C SER A 277 2.51 -2.02 7.18
N ASP A 278 1.20 -2.24 7.00
CA ASP A 278 0.38 -1.46 6.08
C ASP A 278 0.42 0.04 6.39
N ALA A 279 0.25 0.38 7.67
CA ALA A 279 0.27 1.77 8.11
C ALA A 279 1.62 2.44 7.84
N GLU A 280 2.73 1.72 8.06
CA GLU A 280 4.07 2.23 7.81
C GLU A 280 4.34 2.35 6.31
N TRP A 281 3.90 1.38 5.52
CA TRP A 281 4.00 1.43 4.07
C TRP A 281 3.31 2.67 3.50
N CYS A 282 2.04 2.88 3.86
CA CYS A 282 1.30 4.07 3.44
C CYS A 282 1.97 5.36 3.91
N ARG A 283 2.49 5.40 5.14
CA ARG A 283 3.22 6.56 5.66
C ARG A 283 4.47 6.88 4.84
N ILE A 284 5.24 5.85 4.43
CA ILE A 284 6.42 6.03 3.59
C ILE A 284 6.02 6.60 2.22
N LEU A 285 5.04 6.02 1.55
CA LEU A 285 4.60 6.48 0.23
C LEU A 285 4.05 7.92 0.30
N LYS A 286 3.22 8.24 1.30
CA LYS A 286 2.69 9.60 1.50
C LYS A 286 3.81 10.62 1.72
N LYS A 287 4.83 10.26 2.51
CA LYS A 287 5.98 11.13 2.74
C LYS A 287 6.71 11.47 1.44
N GLU A 288 6.89 10.53 0.53
CA GLU A 288 7.49 10.80 -0.78
C GLU A 288 6.66 11.84 -1.55
N ILE A 289 5.35 11.65 -1.59
CA ILE A 289 4.44 12.56 -2.29
C ILE A 289 4.42 13.94 -1.63
N ASP A 290 4.39 14.02 -0.30
CA ASP A 290 4.42 15.29 0.45
C ASP A 290 5.71 16.09 0.20
N GLU A 291 6.82 15.38 -0.03
CA GLU A 291 8.12 15.97 -0.35
C GLU A 291 8.33 16.19 -1.86
N ASN A 292 7.27 16.13 -2.67
CA ASN A 292 7.27 16.32 -4.13
C ASN A 292 8.16 15.31 -4.86
N ARG A 293 8.15 14.06 -4.44
CA ARG A 293 8.85 12.95 -5.08
C ARG A 293 7.83 11.91 -5.55
N PRO A 294 7.41 11.95 -6.83
CA PRO A 294 6.72 10.81 -7.40
C PRO A 294 7.64 9.60 -7.35
N LEU A 295 7.08 8.45 -7.05
CA LEU A 295 7.86 7.24 -6.85
C LEU A 295 7.50 6.16 -7.86
N MET A 296 8.44 5.25 -8.14
CA MET A 296 8.16 4.06 -8.91
C MET A 296 7.63 2.97 -7.99
N TYR A 297 6.56 2.33 -8.40
CA TYR A 297 6.00 1.16 -7.74
C TYR A 297 5.97 0.00 -8.73
N CYS A 298 6.34 -1.19 -8.29
CA CYS A 298 6.32 -2.38 -9.13
C CYS A 298 5.64 -3.53 -8.39
N ASN A 299 4.93 -4.34 -9.15
CA ASN A 299 4.59 -5.70 -8.79
C ASN A 299 5.28 -6.66 -9.78
N ASN A 300 4.95 -7.95 -9.75
CA ASN A 300 5.57 -8.93 -10.64
C ASN A 300 5.34 -8.66 -12.13
N GLU A 301 4.30 -7.91 -12.48
CA GLU A 301 3.79 -7.79 -13.84
C GLU A 301 4.06 -6.41 -14.46
N HIS A 302 4.17 -5.36 -13.63
CA HIS A 302 4.21 -4.01 -14.16
C HIS A 302 4.84 -3.01 -13.20
N ALA A 303 5.59 -2.05 -13.77
CA ALA A 303 6.09 -0.86 -13.08
C ALA A 303 5.23 0.36 -13.45
N PHE A 304 4.88 1.19 -12.47
CA PHE A 304 4.07 2.38 -12.65
C PHE A 304 4.50 3.49 -11.68
N VAL A 305 3.96 4.69 -11.88
CA VAL A 305 4.24 5.83 -11.02
C VAL A 305 3.12 6.00 -10.01
N VAL A 306 3.48 6.22 -8.75
CA VAL A 306 2.57 6.72 -7.71
C VAL A 306 2.88 8.19 -7.52
N ASP A 307 1.87 9.04 -7.70
CA ASP A 307 2.03 10.49 -7.76
C ASP A 307 1.01 11.29 -6.93
N GLY A 308 0.24 10.62 -6.08
CA GLY A 308 -0.74 11.28 -5.22
C GLY A 308 -1.38 10.34 -4.21
N TYR A 309 -2.18 10.90 -3.30
CA TYR A 309 -2.98 10.12 -2.36
C TYR A 309 -4.21 10.91 -1.88
N ASP A 310 -5.20 10.17 -1.36
CA ASP A 310 -6.42 10.72 -0.77
C ASP A 310 -6.52 10.49 0.75
N SER A 311 -7.62 10.93 1.35
CA SER A 311 -7.89 10.83 2.79
C SER A 311 -8.20 9.40 3.26
N ALA A 312 -8.49 8.47 2.35
CA ALA A 312 -8.82 7.08 2.63
C ALA A 312 -7.68 6.10 2.31
N ASP A 313 -6.44 6.61 2.17
CA ASP A 313 -5.24 5.83 1.81
C ASP A 313 -5.29 5.20 0.42
N TYR A 314 -6.07 5.80 -0.51
CA TYR A 314 -5.99 5.48 -1.92
C TYR A 314 -4.90 6.32 -2.57
N PHE A 315 -4.09 5.68 -3.41
CA PHE A 315 -2.97 6.31 -4.08
C PHE A 315 -3.26 6.52 -5.55
N SER A 316 -2.89 7.71 -6.06
CA SER A 316 -2.95 8.02 -7.48
C SER A 316 -1.89 7.22 -8.22
N ILE A 317 -2.33 6.45 -9.19
CA ILE A 317 -1.50 5.59 -10.03
C ILE A 317 -1.53 6.10 -11.46
N ASN A 318 -0.35 6.34 -12.02
CA ASN A 318 -0.12 6.59 -13.43
C ASN A 318 0.51 5.33 -14.04
N PHE A 319 -0.26 4.61 -14.85
CA PHE A 319 0.15 3.32 -15.41
C PHE A 319 1.17 3.41 -16.54
N GLY A 320 1.43 4.60 -17.09
CA GLY A 320 2.27 4.74 -18.26
C GLY A 320 1.61 4.20 -19.54
N TRP A 321 0.29 4.39 -19.68
CA TRP A 321 -0.54 3.99 -20.80
C TRP A 321 -1.42 5.14 -21.29
N SER A 322 -0.79 6.26 -21.59
CA SER A 322 -1.49 7.46 -22.08
C SER A 322 -2.62 7.94 -21.17
N GLY A 323 -2.53 7.68 -19.85
CA GLY A 323 -3.56 8.00 -18.88
C GLY A 323 -4.73 7.00 -18.82
N SER A 324 -4.68 5.91 -19.61
CA SER A 324 -5.71 4.87 -19.56
C SER A 324 -5.69 4.16 -18.20
N GLY A 325 -6.82 4.14 -17.51
CA GLY A 325 -6.95 3.53 -16.19
C GLY A 325 -6.37 4.34 -15.04
N ASP A 326 -5.67 5.45 -15.28
CA ASP A 326 -5.11 6.27 -14.22
C ASP A 326 -6.18 6.74 -13.25
N GLY A 327 -5.93 6.56 -11.96
CA GLY A 327 -6.90 6.84 -10.91
C GLY A 327 -6.36 6.54 -9.52
N TYR A 328 -7.23 6.57 -8.53
CA TYR A 328 -6.94 6.30 -7.13
C TYR A 328 -7.33 4.88 -6.78
N TYR A 329 -6.40 4.13 -6.18
CA TYR A 329 -6.56 2.73 -5.84
C TYR A 329 -5.90 2.41 -4.49
N PRO A 330 -6.42 1.44 -3.72
CA PRO A 330 -5.78 1.03 -2.47
C PRO A 330 -4.48 0.27 -2.75
N VAL A 331 -3.41 0.66 -2.09
CA VAL A 331 -2.12 -0.07 -2.11
C VAL A 331 -1.84 -0.83 -0.81
N SER A 332 -2.79 -0.81 0.11
CA SER A 332 -2.70 -1.49 1.40
C SER A 332 -4.03 -2.13 1.81
N ILE A 333 -3.94 -3.02 2.82
CA ILE A 333 -5.03 -3.90 3.25
C ILE A 333 -6.05 -3.23 4.19
N HIS A 334 -5.97 -1.96 4.47
CA HIS A 334 -6.69 -1.32 5.61
C HIS A 334 -8.17 -1.66 5.76
N ASN A 335 -8.84 -2.20 4.74
CA ASN A 335 -10.26 -2.48 4.78
C ASN A 335 -10.65 -3.86 4.22
N PHE A 336 -9.69 -4.75 4.00
CA PHE A 336 -9.95 -6.07 3.44
C PHE A 336 -9.35 -7.15 4.34
N THR A 337 -10.04 -8.25 4.55
CA THR A 337 -9.54 -9.34 5.39
C THR A 337 -8.37 -10.07 4.74
N ALA A 338 -7.50 -10.66 5.54
CA ALA A 338 -6.21 -11.26 5.14
C ALA A 338 -6.26 -12.34 4.04
N ASN A 339 -7.43 -12.74 3.58
CA ASN A 339 -7.63 -13.69 2.47
C ASN A 339 -8.06 -13.01 1.17
N ASP A 340 -7.99 -11.69 1.11
CA ASP A 340 -8.61 -10.96 0.03
C ASP A 340 -7.55 -10.42 -0.92
N ASN A 341 -7.40 -11.09 -2.06
CA ASN A 341 -6.63 -10.59 -3.21
C ASN A 341 -7.28 -9.33 -3.83
N LEU A 342 -7.94 -8.50 -2.99
CA LEU A 342 -8.61 -7.28 -3.42
C LEU A 342 -7.70 -6.06 -3.46
N HIS A 343 -6.40 -6.26 -3.15
CA HIS A 343 -5.43 -5.18 -3.29
C HIS A 343 -5.09 -4.99 -4.75
N PHE A 344 -5.08 -3.75 -5.19
CA PHE A 344 -4.56 -3.38 -6.50
C PHE A 344 -3.11 -3.89 -6.67
N VAL A 345 -2.41 -3.98 -5.57
CA VAL A 345 -1.09 -4.53 -5.45
C VAL A 345 -1.20 -5.75 -4.56
N SER A 346 -1.13 -6.94 -5.14
CA SER A 346 -1.27 -8.18 -4.38
C SER A 346 -0.23 -8.27 -3.25
N ASP A 347 -0.58 -8.93 -2.13
CA ASP A 347 0.36 -9.29 -1.06
C ASP A 347 1.45 -10.29 -1.50
N THR A 348 1.70 -10.38 -2.81
CA THR A 348 2.83 -11.16 -3.28
C THR A 348 4.10 -10.55 -2.69
N PRO A 349 5.07 -11.38 -2.27
CA PRO A 349 6.32 -10.92 -1.67
C PRO A 349 7.15 -9.99 -2.56
N ASN A 350 6.70 -9.71 -3.78
CA ASN A 350 7.42 -8.98 -4.81
C ASN A 350 6.87 -7.57 -5.07
N ASN A 351 6.03 -7.03 -4.18
CA ASN A 351 5.66 -5.62 -4.28
C ASN A 351 6.78 -4.75 -3.75
N ILE A 352 7.25 -3.85 -4.59
CA ILE A 352 8.38 -2.98 -4.31
C ILE A 352 8.04 -1.52 -4.61
N ALA A 353 8.74 -0.62 -3.94
CA ALA A 353 8.78 0.77 -4.31
C ALA A 353 10.24 1.23 -4.42
N VAL A 354 10.53 2.11 -5.37
CA VAL A 354 11.78 2.87 -5.41
C VAL A 354 11.46 4.27 -4.95
N ILE A 355 12.06 4.66 -3.85
CA ILE A 355 11.81 5.92 -3.14
C ILE A 355 13.06 6.79 -3.06
N GLY A 356 12.90 8.05 -2.65
CA GLY A 356 14.02 9.00 -2.58
C GLY A 356 14.47 9.51 -3.96
N ILE A 357 13.66 9.36 -5.01
CA ILE A 357 14.01 9.78 -6.37
C ILE A 357 13.94 11.31 -6.45
N LYS A 358 15.09 11.94 -6.43
CA LYS A 358 15.23 13.41 -6.51
C LYS A 358 16.58 13.79 -7.12
N PRO A 359 16.70 14.98 -7.72
CA PRO A 359 17.98 15.51 -8.18
C PRO A 359 19.02 15.57 -7.06
N ALA A 360 20.28 15.24 -7.35
CA ALA A 360 21.37 15.39 -6.41
C ALA A 360 21.60 16.87 -6.10
N ARG A 361 21.57 17.22 -4.81
CA ARG A 361 21.86 18.57 -4.32
C ARG A 361 23.15 18.64 -3.51
N GLY A 362 23.94 17.55 -3.58
CA GLY A 362 25.12 17.33 -2.73
C GLY A 362 24.75 16.88 -1.32
N GLY A 363 25.65 16.18 -0.68
CA GLY A 363 25.49 15.62 0.66
C GLY A 363 25.83 14.13 0.69
N ALA A 364 26.20 13.60 1.86
CA ALA A 364 26.36 12.17 2.06
C ALA A 364 24.99 11.49 2.14
N ALA A 365 24.86 10.31 1.58
CA ALA A 365 23.67 9.48 1.77
C ALA A 365 23.46 9.23 3.28
N ALA A 366 22.24 9.42 3.74
CA ALA A 366 21.90 9.16 5.14
C ALA A 366 22.06 7.67 5.44
N ARG A 367 22.61 7.33 6.61
CA ARG A 367 22.59 5.95 7.12
C ARG A 367 21.15 5.54 7.40
N GLU A 368 20.78 4.35 7.03
CA GLU A 368 19.44 3.83 7.26
C GLU A 368 19.48 2.37 7.70
N MET A 369 18.84 2.08 8.83
CA MET A 369 18.62 0.73 9.34
C MET A 369 17.18 0.33 9.12
N VAL A 370 16.96 -0.93 8.75
CA VAL A 370 15.63 -1.54 8.64
C VAL A 370 15.53 -2.75 9.56
N ILE A 371 14.41 -2.83 10.23
CA ILE A 371 13.97 -4.06 10.91
C ILE A 371 13.06 -4.78 9.93
N TYR A 372 13.56 -5.87 9.37
CA TYR A 372 12.84 -6.68 8.36
C TYR A 372 11.80 -7.59 8.98
N GLU A 373 12.00 -7.99 10.22
CA GLU A 373 11.08 -8.81 10.99
C GLU A 373 11.30 -8.60 12.49
N ALA A 374 10.23 -8.52 13.26
CA ALA A 374 10.24 -8.69 14.70
C ALA A 374 9.00 -9.49 15.12
N LYS A 375 9.21 -10.60 15.84
CA LYS A 375 8.11 -11.43 16.31
C LYS A 375 8.43 -12.14 17.62
N TYR A 376 7.40 -12.29 18.46
CA TYR A 376 7.48 -13.07 19.68
C TYR A 376 7.44 -14.58 19.40
N ALA A 377 8.22 -15.34 20.14
CA ALA A 377 8.06 -16.79 20.21
C ALA A 377 6.76 -17.18 20.94
N ASN A 378 6.37 -16.39 21.95
CA ASN A 378 5.13 -16.54 22.67
C ASN A 378 4.56 -15.15 23.06
N PRO A 379 3.63 -14.59 22.25
CA PRO A 379 3.02 -13.29 22.53
C PRO A 379 2.30 -13.22 23.87
N ASP A 380 1.65 -14.30 24.30
CA ASP A 380 0.86 -14.33 25.52
C ASP A 380 1.74 -14.21 26.78
N ALA A 381 2.97 -14.73 26.74
CA ALA A 381 3.89 -14.59 27.87
C ALA A 381 4.16 -13.12 28.21
N VAL A 382 4.37 -12.26 27.19
CA VAL A 382 4.64 -10.83 27.40
C VAL A 382 3.41 -10.11 27.98
N ARG A 383 2.21 -10.46 27.49
CA ARG A 383 0.95 -9.86 27.95
C ARG A 383 0.68 -10.07 29.44
N PHE A 384 1.12 -11.19 29.97
CA PHE A 384 0.95 -11.51 31.38
C PHE A 384 2.17 -11.16 32.25
N GLY A 385 3.10 -10.34 31.72
CA GLY A 385 4.29 -9.89 32.44
C GLY A 385 5.40 -10.95 32.52
N GLY A 386 5.29 -12.00 31.74
CA GLY A 386 6.33 -13.02 31.59
C GLY A 386 7.41 -12.63 30.62
N GLU A 387 8.37 -13.55 30.44
CA GLU A 387 9.46 -13.38 29.47
C GLU A 387 9.18 -14.22 28.22
N THR A 388 9.54 -13.69 27.06
CA THR A 388 9.57 -14.43 25.80
C THR A 388 10.76 -14.03 24.94
N ASN A 389 11.15 -14.90 24.04
CA ASN A 389 12.12 -14.58 23.03
C ASN A 389 11.44 -13.78 21.89
N CYS A 390 12.07 -12.69 21.49
CA CYS A 390 11.71 -11.94 20.30
C CYS A 390 12.78 -12.16 19.23
N GLN A 391 12.40 -12.76 18.12
CA GLN A 391 13.26 -12.91 16.94
C GLN A 391 13.26 -11.61 16.16
N VAL A 392 14.44 -11.10 15.82
CA VAL A 392 14.61 -9.85 15.09
C VAL A 392 15.52 -10.08 13.89
N GLN A 393 15.06 -9.68 12.71
CA GLN A 393 15.87 -9.57 11.51
C GLN A 393 16.11 -8.09 11.22
N PHE A 394 17.37 -7.71 11.00
CA PHE A 394 17.76 -6.32 10.84
C PHE A 394 18.98 -6.19 9.92
N GLY A 395 19.18 -5.01 9.37
CA GLY A 395 20.36 -4.70 8.56
C GLY A 395 20.36 -3.27 8.04
N PRO A 396 21.52 -2.76 7.60
CA PRO A 396 21.59 -1.46 6.98
C PRO A 396 21.03 -1.53 5.56
N LEU A 397 20.01 -0.72 5.30
CA LEU A 397 19.49 -0.48 3.96
C LEU A 397 20.40 0.50 3.21
N ARG A 398 21.04 1.42 3.94
CA ARG A 398 22.05 2.36 3.43
C ARG A 398 23.23 2.46 4.37
N GLY A 399 24.43 2.46 3.79
CA GLY A 399 25.69 2.55 4.52
C GLY A 399 26.03 1.26 5.27
N THR A 400 26.67 1.39 6.41
CA THR A 400 27.09 0.24 7.22
C THR A 400 26.54 0.38 8.63
N PHE A 401 26.36 -0.74 9.32
CA PHE A 401 25.93 -0.76 10.72
C PHE A 401 26.96 -1.46 11.62
N ALA A 402 27.35 -0.77 12.68
CA ALA A 402 27.91 -1.34 13.88
C ALA A 402 27.30 -0.57 15.06
N GLY A 403 26.79 -1.28 16.05
CA GLY A 403 26.06 -0.62 17.13
C GLY A 403 25.25 -1.59 17.97
N ASP A 404 24.28 -1.05 18.66
CA ASP A 404 23.49 -1.76 19.66
C ASP A 404 22.01 -1.85 19.24
N LEU A 405 21.35 -2.97 19.61
CA LEU A 405 19.91 -3.16 19.51
C LEU A 405 19.32 -3.57 20.85
N ARG A 406 18.10 -3.18 21.12
CA ARG A 406 17.28 -3.65 22.23
C ARG A 406 15.79 -3.41 21.97
N LEU A 407 14.94 -4.03 22.80
CA LEU A 407 13.51 -3.75 22.80
C LEU A 407 13.18 -2.63 23.79
N ALA A 408 12.21 -1.79 23.41
CA ALA A 408 11.68 -0.73 24.26
C ALA A 408 10.15 -0.70 24.21
N VAL A 409 9.53 -0.34 25.32
CA VAL A 409 8.13 0.07 25.37
C VAL A 409 8.07 1.51 24.85
N VAL A 410 7.27 1.75 23.84
CA VAL A 410 7.07 3.08 23.25
C VAL A 410 5.59 3.46 23.31
N ASP A 411 5.32 4.76 23.40
CA ASP A 411 3.96 5.28 23.33
C ASP A 411 3.50 5.47 21.86
N LYS A 412 2.27 5.93 21.67
CA LYS A 412 1.69 6.22 20.33
C LYS A 412 2.51 7.23 19.51
N ASP A 413 3.33 8.04 20.14
CA ASP A 413 4.19 9.05 19.52
C ASP A 413 5.64 8.53 19.35
N MET A 414 5.86 7.20 19.47
CA MET A 414 7.16 6.51 19.39
C MET A 414 8.19 6.94 20.42
N LYS A 415 7.76 7.53 21.53
CA LYS A 415 8.65 7.92 22.62
C LYS A 415 8.91 6.73 23.54
N ILE A 416 10.19 6.47 23.82
CA ILE A 416 10.61 5.40 24.73
C ILE A 416 10.13 5.72 26.15
N LYS A 417 9.37 4.79 26.73
CA LYS A 417 8.92 4.81 28.13
C LYS A 417 9.84 4.01 29.03
N SER A 418 10.23 2.83 28.60
CA SER A 418 11.14 1.93 29.32
C SER A 418 11.77 0.94 28.34
N PHE A 419 12.83 0.28 28.76
CA PHE A 419 13.43 -0.78 27.97
C PHE A 419 12.89 -2.15 28.40
N ALA A 420 12.69 -3.01 27.41
CA ALA A 420 12.06 -4.32 27.56
C ALA A 420 13.00 -5.49 27.27
N SER A 421 14.29 -5.23 27.05
CA SER A 421 15.32 -6.27 26.89
C SER A 421 16.69 -5.73 27.32
N ASP A 422 17.65 -6.65 27.48
CA ASP A 422 19.06 -6.33 27.51
C ASP A 422 19.52 -5.82 26.15
N VAL A 423 20.72 -5.24 26.12
CA VAL A 423 21.36 -4.75 24.90
C VAL A 423 22.02 -5.90 24.16
N PHE A 424 21.74 -6.02 22.87
CA PHE A 424 22.51 -6.81 21.95
C PHE A 424 23.49 -5.90 21.21
N SER A 425 24.80 -6.20 21.26
CA SER A 425 25.83 -5.39 20.61
C SER A 425 26.36 -6.08 19.36
N GLN A 426 26.22 -5.42 18.22
CA GLN A 426 26.80 -5.78 16.94
C GLN A 426 28.08 -4.98 16.72
N SER A 427 29.23 -5.51 17.18
CA SER A 427 30.52 -4.81 17.08
C SER A 427 31.17 -4.90 15.69
N ALA A 428 30.96 -6.03 15.00
CA ALA A 428 31.45 -6.17 13.63
C ALA A 428 30.62 -5.33 12.67
N VAL A 429 31.27 -4.66 11.71
CA VAL A 429 30.61 -3.85 10.71
C VAL A 429 29.77 -4.74 9.78
N VAL A 430 28.49 -4.42 9.67
CA VAL A 430 27.54 -5.03 8.72
C VAL A 430 27.46 -4.15 7.49
N LEU A 431 27.67 -4.74 6.32
CA LEU A 431 27.63 -4.04 5.04
C LEU A 431 26.19 -3.82 4.58
N GLU A 432 25.97 -2.80 3.76
CA GLU A 432 24.73 -2.50 3.09
C GLU A 432 24.10 -3.74 2.44
N GLY A 433 22.78 -3.91 2.58
CA GLY A 433 22.02 -5.03 2.04
C GLY A 433 22.21 -6.37 2.77
N ARG A 434 23.01 -6.44 3.83
CA ARG A 434 23.16 -7.65 4.64
C ARG A 434 22.13 -7.73 5.75
N ILE A 435 21.41 -8.85 5.79
CA ILE A 435 20.39 -9.12 6.82
C ILE A 435 21.01 -10.02 7.89
N LEU A 436 20.95 -9.57 9.13
CA LEU A 436 21.33 -10.33 10.32
C LEU A 436 20.09 -10.80 11.09
N ARG A 437 20.26 -11.83 11.91
CA ARG A 437 19.26 -12.36 12.81
C ARG A 437 19.78 -12.39 14.22
N THR A 438 18.96 -11.96 15.18
CA THR A 438 19.24 -12.10 16.62
C THR A 438 17.98 -12.47 17.37
N THR A 439 18.16 -12.87 18.62
CA THR A 439 17.06 -13.15 19.55
C THR A 439 17.25 -12.28 20.78
N LEU A 440 16.26 -11.44 21.08
CA LEU A 440 16.22 -10.60 22.27
C LEU A 440 15.24 -11.20 23.28
N LYS A 441 15.65 -11.31 24.54
CA LYS A 441 14.71 -11.66 25.63
C LYS A 441 13.83 -10.46 25.94
N CYS A 442 12.54 -10.57 25.68
CA CYS A 442 11.57 -9.54 25.98
C CYS A 442 10.95 -9.76 27.34
N LYS A 443 10.99 -8.73 28.18
CA LYS A 443 10.27 -8.64 29.45
C LYS A 443 9.82 -7.20 29.65
N ALA A 444 8.52 -6.98 29.55
CA ALA A 444 7.92 -5.66 29.71
C ALA A 444 7.12 -5.57 31.02
N ASP A 445 7.17 -4.41 31.67
CA ASP A 445 6.25 -4.09 32.76
C ASP A 445 4.88 -3.72 32.18
N VAL A 446 4.08 -4.72 31.88
CA VAL A 446 2.75 -4.54 31.28
C VAL A 446 1.77 -3.80 32.17
N ALA A 447 2.00 -3.76 33.49
CA ALA A 447 1.13 -3.05 34.42
C ALA A 447 1.18 -1.52 34.21
N SER A 448 2.32 -1.01 33.71
CA SER A 448 2.51 0.40 33.40
C SER A 448 2.12 0.78 31.97
N MET A 449 1.72 -0.18 31.13
CA MET A 449 1.44 0.03 29.72
C MET A 449 -0.01 0.43 29.47
N LYS A 450 -0.21 1.29 28.48
CA LYS A 450 -1.53 1.64 27.93
C LYS A 450 -1.85 0.75 26.73
N ALA A 451 -3.12 0.68 26.36
CA ALA A 451 -3.56 -0.04 25.16
C ALA A 451 -2.92 0.49 23.86
N THR A 452 -2.46 1.74 23.86
CA THR A 452 -1.81 2.41 22.73
C THR A 452 -0.28 2.31 22.75
N ASP A 453 0.30 1.57 23.69
CA ASP A 453 1.74 1.37 23.77
C ASP A 453 2.14 0.13 22.96
N PHE A 454 3.35 0.14 22.43
CA PHE A 454 3.92 -0.96 21.65
C PHE A 454 5.28 -1.36 22.23
N ILE A 455 5.77 -2.54 21.88
CA ILE A 455 7.20 -2.84 21.95
C ILE A 455 7.78 -2.64 20.57
N ALA A 456 8.82 -1.82 20.51
CA ALA A 456 9.58 -1.53 19.30
C ALA A 456 11.02 -2.02 19.42
N VAL A 457 11.63 -2.40 18.30
CA VAL A 457 13.07 -2.56 18.24
C VAL A 457 13.69 -1.18 18.19
N CYS A 458 14.63 -0.93 19.09
CA CYS A 458 15.43 0.29 19.10
C CYS A 458 16.88 -0.04 18.76
N TYR A 459 17.52 0.83 18.03
CA TYR A 459 18.92 0.69 17.67
C TYR A 459 19.67 2.02 17.82
N LYS A 460 20.98 1.94 17.96
CA LYS A 460 21.88 3.08 17.84
C LYS A 460 23.18 2.64 17.18
N TYR A 461 23.73 3.48 16.33
CA TYR A 461 25.08 3.27 15.82
C TYR A 461 26.11 3.48 16.92
N SER A 462 27.28 2.88 16.80
CA SER A 462 28.37 3.05 17.79
C SER A 462 28.81 4.51 17.96
N SER A 463 28.53 5.37 16.97
CA SER A 463 28.80 6.81 17.01
C SER A 463 27.71 7.64 17.68
N ASP A 464 26.55 7.05 17.96
CA ASP A 464 25.36 7.78 18.39
C ASP A 464 25.20 7.70 19.92
N SER A 465 24.74 8.78 20.55
CA SER A 465 24.41 8.82 21.98
C SER A 465 23.00 8.26 22.24
N ASP A 466 22.08 8.52 21.32
CA ASP A 466 20.66 8.29 21.50
C ASP A 466 20.14 7.07 20.75
N TRP A 467 19.07 6.47 21.27
CA TRP A 467 18.39 5.35 20.64
C TRP A 467 17.42 5.86 19.58
N THR A 468 17.47 5.24 18.40
CA THR A 468 16.47 5.39 17.35
C THR A 468 15.42 4.31 17.50
N VAL A 469 14.15 4.66 17.51
CA VAL A 469 13.02 3.73 17.53
C VAL A 469 12.70 3.33 16.10
N SER A 470 12.66 2.01 15.83
CA SER A 470 12.13 1.52 14.57
C SER A 470 10.60 1.58 14.60
N THR A 471 10.03 2.17 13.57
CA THR A 471 8.57 2.23 13.37
C THR A 471 8.03 1.01 12.63
N ASN A 472 8.93 0.12 12.16
CA ASN A 472 8.60 -1.13 11.51
C ASN A 472 8.36 -2.24 12.53
N HIS A 473 7.43 -3.14 12.23
CA HIS A 473 7.17 -4.35 13.03
C HIS A 473 6.95 -4.04 14.51
N LEU A 474 6.12 -3.04 14.78
CA LEU A 474 5.70 -2.75 16.15
C LEU A 474 4.93 -3.93 16.72
N LEU A 475 5.30 -4.34 17.93
CA LEU A 475 4.70 -5.49 18.58
C LEU A 475 3.64 -5.02 19.59
N PRO A 476 2.36 -5.36 19.40
CA PRO A 476 1.32 -4.99 20.35
C PRO A 476 1.53 -5.74 21.68
N VAL A 477 1.43 -5.04 22.79
CA VAL A 477 1.73 -5.60 24.12
C VAL A 477 0.64 -5.36 25.14
N ALA A 478 -0.23 -4.39 24.91
CA ALA A 478 -1.30 -4.13 25.84
C ALA A 478 -2.15 -5.39 26.00
N PRO A 479 -2.44 -5.83 27.23
CA PRO A 479 -3.38 -6.89 27.44
C PRO A 479 -4.69 -6.46 26.82
N THR A 480 -5.24 -7.27 25.93
CA THR A 480 -6.59 -7.09 25.44
C THR A 480 -7.49 -7.10 26.67
N ARG A 481 -8.02 -5.93 27.02
CA ARG A 481 -8.97 -5.82 28.11
C ARG A 481 -10.35 -6.02 27.54
N PHE A 482 -11.11 -6.89 28.14
CA PHE A 482 -12.54 -6.90 27.88
C PHE A 482 -13.14 -5.65 28.51
N ILE A 483 -13.87 -4.86 27.75
CA ILE A 483 -14.85 -3.96 28.34
C ILE A 483 -16.08 -4.83 28.59
N VAL A 484 -16.31 -5.07 29.83
CA VAL A 484 -17.65 -5.25 30.27
C VAL A 484 -18.22 -3.84 30.42
N THR A 485 -19.36 -3.57 29.83
CA THR A 485 -19.93 -2.22 29.67
C THR A 485 -20.26 -1.49 30.98
N LYS A 486 -19.64 -1.89 32.10
CA LYS A 486 -19.82 -1.32 33.44
C LYS A 486 -18.54 -1.36 34.25
N ASP A 487 -18.22 -0.25 34.92
CA ASP A 487 -17.07 -0.12 35.80
C ASP A 487 -17.06 -1.16 36.93
N GLY A 488 -16.16 -2.11 36.82
CA GLY A 488 -15.48 -2.82 37.93
C GLY A 488 -16.26 -3.63 38.94
N THR A 489 -17.59 -3.52 39.06
CA THR A 489 -18.40 -4.29 40.02
C THR A 489 -19.55 -4.98 39.29
N TYR A 490 -19.45 -6.31 39.17
CA TYR A 490 -20.47 -7.15 38.55
C TYR A 490 -21.45 -7.64 39.59
N ARG A 491 -22.76 -7.48 39.36
CA ARG A 491 -23.79 -7.98 40.23
C ARG A 491 -24.64 -9.03 39.54
N SER A 492 -25.05 -10.04 40.29
CA SER A 492 -25.94 -11.09 39.80
C SER A 492 -27.26 -10.51 39.28
N GLY A 493 -27.66 -10.97 38.09
CA GLY A 493 -28.87 -10.52 37.42
C GLY A 493 -28.74 -9.23 36.57
N GLU A 494 -27.59 -8.57 36.61
CA GLU A 494 -27.32 -7.44 35.70
C GLU A 494 -27.01 -7.93 34.27
N ARG A 495 -27.39 -7.12 33.27
CA ARG A 495 -27.10 -7.40 31.87
C ARG A 495 -25.77 -6.76 31.46
N PHE A 496 -24.94 -7.50 30.78
CA PHE A 496 -23.72 -6.97 30.15
C PHE A 496 -23.52 -7.55 28.76
N ALA A 497 -22.71 -6.86 27.97
CA ALA A 497 -22.19 -7.36 26.70
C ALA A 497 -20.67 -7.42 26.75
N PHE A 498 -20.06 -8.35 26.00
CA PHE A 498 -18.61 -8.43 25.86
C PHE A 498 -18.16 -7.65 24.65
N GLN A 499 -17.13 -6.83 24.83
CA GLN A 499 -16.51 -6.09 23.77
C GLN A 499 -14.99 -6.07 23.99
N LEU A 500 -14.20 -6.18 22.93
CA LEU A 500 -12.77 -5.92 23.02
C LEU A 500 -12.53 -4.41 23.18
N THR A 501 -11.57 -4.05 24.06
CA THR A 501 -11.20 -2.63 24.26
C THR A 501 -10.34 -2.07 23.15
N GLU A 502 -9.76 -2.94 22.34
CA GLU A 502 -8.91 -2.57 21.23
C GLU A 502 -9.74 -2.58 19.95
N GLY A 503 -9.75 -1.47 19.22
CA GLY A 503 -10.08 -1.48 17.81
C GLY A 503 -8.92 -2.10 17.06
N GLY A 504 -9.16 -3.20 16.37
CA GLY A 504 -8.20 -3.87 15.50
C GLY A 504 -8.95 -4.57 14.40
N ASP A 505 -8.32 -4.71 13.25
CA ASP A 505 -8.86 -5.42 12.10
C ASP A 505 -8.74 -6.92 12.35
N TYR A 506 -9.72 -7.49 13.05
CA TYR A 506 -9.79 -8.92 13.25
C TYR A 506 -10.76 -9.54 12.24
N TYR A 507 -10.35 -10.66 11.66
CA TYR A 507 -11.23 -11.45 10.80
C TYR A 507 -12.52 -11.84 11.52
N ASN A 508 -12.39 -12.33 12.77
CA ASN A 508 -13.51 -12.67 13.63
C ASN A 508 -13.09 -12.71 15.10
N VAL A 509 -14.03 -12.51 15.99
CA VAL A 509 -13.84 -12.70 17.43
C VAL A 509 -15.00 -13.52 17.97
N LEU A 510 -14.69 -14.67 18.57
CA LEU A 510 -15.65 -15.51 19.27
C LEU A 510 -15.49 -15.33 20.78
N PHE A 511 -16.58 -15.02 21.46
CA PHE A 511 -16.62 -14.90 22.91
C PHE A 511 -17.16 -16.16 23.55
N TYR A 512 -16.57 -16.57 24.66
CA TYR A 512 -17.01 -17.68 25.45
C TYR A 512 -17.16 -17.22 26.92
N LEU A 513 -18.21 -17.69 27.58
CA LEU A 513 -18.46 -17.54 28.97
C LEU A 513 -18.49 -18.94 29.59
N ASP A 514 -17.61 -19.24 30.56
CA ASP A 514 -17.49 -20.55 31.17
C ASP A 514 -17.45 -21.67 30.10
N ASP A 515 -16.60 -21.47 29.09
CA ASP A 515 -16.41 -22.32 27.92
C ASP A 515 -17.62 -22.50 26.97
N LYS A 516 -18.70 -21.78 27.20
CA LYS A 516 -19.84 -21.75 26.27
C LYS A 516 -19.75 -20.55 25.32
N LEU A 517 -19.93 -20.82 24.04
CA LEU A 517 -19.96 -19.76 23.01
C LEU A 517 -21.14 -18.81 23.27
N VAL A 518 -20.85 -17.51 23.19
CA VAL A 518 -21.81 -16.43 23.38
C VAL A 518 -21.82 -15.55 22.14
N ASP A 519 -22.99 -15.17 21.66
CA ASP A 519 -23.11 -14.29 20.51
C ASP A 519 -22.55 -12.90 20.79
N LYS A 520 -21.83 -12.35 19.82
CA LYS A 520 -21.28 -11.00 19.87
C LYS A 520 -22.40 -9.97 20.07
N GLY A 521 -22.31 -9.20 21.15
CA GLY A 521 -23.31 -8.17 21.47
C GLY A 521 -24.60 -8.70 22.13
N ALA A 522 -24.68 -9.99 22.45
CA ALA A 522 -25.80 -10.52 23.23
C ALA A 522 -25.79 -9.96 24.66
N ASP A 523 -26.95 -9.60 25.15
CA ASP A 523 -27.16 -9.29 26.57
C ASP A 523 -26.99 -10.57 27.39
N ILE A 524 -25.98 -10.61 28.25
CA ILE A 524 -25.65 -11.74 29.09
C ILE A 524 -26.03 -11.41 30.53
N THR A 525 -26.62 -12.37 31.21
CA THR A 525 -26.91 -12.27 32.64
C THR A 525 -26.06 -13.32 33.38
N LEU A 526 -25.23 -12.88 34.31
CA LEU A 526 -24.41 -13.77 35.13
C LEU A 526 -25.04 -14.02 36.49
N THR A 527 -24.80 -15.20 37.02
CA THR A 527 -25.09 -15.55 38.41
C THR A 527 -23.96 -15.09 39.33
N ALA A 528 -24.20 -14.99 40.63
CA ALA A 528 -23.11 -14.71 41.57
C ALA A 528 -22.07 -15.83 41.54
N GLY A 529 -20.80 -15.47 41.59
CA GLY A 529 -19.69 -16.40 41.56
C GLY A 529 -18.55 -15.98 40.68
N LYS A 530 -17.57 -16.87 40.50
CA LYS A 530 -16.45 -16.67 39.55
C LYS A 530 -16.84 -17.17 38.17
N HIS A 531 -16.58 -16.37 37.19
CA HIS A 531 -16.80 -16.70 35.78
C HIS A 531 -15.55 -16.46 34.97
N THR A 532 -15.36 -17.26 33.91
CA THR A 532 -14.26 -17.14 32.98
C THR A 532 -14.78 -16.61 31.66
N ILE A 533 -14.28 -15.45 31.21
CA ILE A 533 -14.54 -14.90 29.90
C ILE A 533 -13.35 -15.21 29.00
N LYS A 534 -13.61 -15.76 27.83
CA LYS A 534 -12.59 -16.08 26.84
C LYS A 534 -12.96 -15.45 25.50
N ALA A 535 -12.05 -14.74 24.87
CA ALA A 535 -12.18 -14.33 23.49
C ALA A 535 -11.14 -15.06 22.64
N VAL A 536 -11.60 -15.68 21.56
CA VAL A 536 -10.74 -16.26 20.52
C VAL A 536 -10.77 -15.31 19.34
N ILE A 537 -9.61 -14.77 19.00
CA ILE A 537 -9.43 -13.75 17.96
C ILE A 537 -8.79 -14.44 16.77
N TYR A 538 -9.38 -14.24 15.60
CA TYR A 538 -8.95 -14.84 14.34
C TYR A 538 -8.36 -13.77 13.44
N SER A 539 -7.21 -14.05 12.83
CA SER A 539 -6.57 -13.25 11.78
C SER A 539 -6.94 -13.72 10.37
N GLY A 540 -7.67 -14.84 10.26
CA GLY A 540 -8.15 -15.41 8.99
C GLY A 540 -9.14 -16.55 9.26
N LYS A 541 -9.67 -17.15 8.20
CA LYS A 541 -10.59 -18.28 8.31
C LYS A 541 -9.85 -19.44 9.00
N ASP A 542 -10.33 -19.83 10.16
CA ASP A 542 -9.77 -20.92 11.00
C ASP A 542 -8.32 -20.68 11.51
N VAL A 543 -7.80 -19.46 11.37
CA VAL A 543 -6.48 -19.06 11.88
C VAL A 543 -6.67 -18.30 13.18
N VAL A 544 -6.45 -18.96 14.33
CA VAL A 544 -6.48 -18.29 15.64
C VAL A 544 -5.21 -17.46 15.79
N GLU A 545 -5.38 -16.15 15.85
CA GLU A 545 -4.27 -15.23 16.13
C GLU A 545 -3.91 -15.29 17.61
N ARG A 546 -4.92 -15.22 18.47
CA ARG A 546 -4.74 -15.23 19.93
C ARG A 546 -6.01 -15.60 20.67
N THR A 547 -5.83 -16.06 21.90
CA THR A 547 -6.90 -16.29 22.86
C THR A 547 -6.66 -15.43 24.09
N VAL A 548 -7.66 -14.69 24.52
CA VAL A 548 -7.61 -13.89 25.76
C VAL A 548 -8.58 -14.47 26.78
N VAL A 549 -8.13 -14.62 28.00
CA VAL A 549 -8.94 -15.16 29.09
C VAL A 549 -8.92 -14.17 30.24
N GLN A 550 -10.09 -13.90 30.83
CA GLN A 550 -10.25 -13.05 31.99
C GLN A 550 -11.18 -13.74 33.01
N GLU A 551 -10.74 -13.79 34.25
CA GLU A 551 -11.63 -14.19 35.37
C GLU A 551 -12.32 -12.93 35.92
N ILE A 552 -13.61 -13.03 36.17
CA ILE A 552 -14.41 -12.01 36.85
C ILE A 552 -15.13 -12.61 38.01
N GLU A 553 -15.36 -11.81 39.05
CA GLU A 553 -16.15 -12.19 40.21
C GLU A 553 -17.45 -11.37 40.22
N VAL A 554 -18.57 -12.07 40.17
CA VAL A 554 -19.92 -11.50 40.20
C VAL A 554 -20.47 -11.60 41.60
N LYS A 555 -20.83 -10.47 42.20
CA LYS A 555 -21.38 -10.37 43.56
C LYS A 555 -22.90 -10.50 43.59
#